data_336bb4d5d1564efe83ddbb7b4f259cab
#
_entry.id   336bb4d5d1564efe83ddbb7b4f259cab
#
_cell.length_a   1.000
_cell.length_b   1.000
_cell.length_c   1.000
_cell.angle_alpha   90.00
_cell.angle_beta   90.00
_cell.angle_gamma   90.00
#
_symmetry.space_group_name_H-M   'P 1'
#
loop_
_entity.id
_entity.type
_entity.pdbx_description
1 polymer ?
#
loop_
_entity_poly.entity_id
_entity_poly.type
_entity_poly.pdbx_seq_one_letter_code
_entity_poly.pdbx_strand_id
1 'polypeptide(L)'
;LGDVYKRQGLITLVYQLSASVFQPITGIIFDKYPVAWSLPIGMSFTMIGLINLAFSDNLYWILLSVFLIGIGSSVLHPEASRITFLASGGKRGLAQSLFQVGGNFGGSLGPLLVALLVAPYGRQHLLIFAFVALAAIAVMYPICKWYKSYLNRMKAQTVSIRKPVHLPLPMDK
;
A
#
# COMPACT_ATOMS: atom_id res chain seq x y z
N LEU A 1 19.55 25.43 16.26
CA LEU A 1 19.87 24.50 15.15
C LEU A 1 19.78 23.04 15.61
N GLY A 2 20.37 22.64 16.75
CA GLY A 2 20.38 21.26 17.23
C GLY A 2 18.98 20.64 17.45
N ASP A 3 18.03 21.42 17.97
CA ASP A 3 16.67 20.93 18.24
C ASP A 3 15.84 20.72 16.95
N VAL A 4 16.09 21.50 15.92
CA VAL A 4 15.44 21.33 14.61
C VAL A 4 15.88 19.99 13.99
N TYR A 5 17.17 19.72 13.98
CA TYR A 5 17.70 18.44 13.45
C TYR A 5 17.23 17.23 14.26
N LYS A 6 17.14 17.33 15.59
CA LYS A 6 16.61 16.26 16.44
C LYS A 6 15.13 15.97 16.10
N ARG A 7 14.29 17.00 15.95
CA ARG A 7 12.88 16.84 15.57
C ARG A 7 12.74 16.24 14.18
N GLN A 8 13.52 16.70 13.21
CA GLN A 8 13.53 16.14 11.85
C GLN A 8 13.97 14.67 11.85
N GLY A 9 15.02 14.34 12.60
CA GLY A 9 15.47 12.95 12.78
C GLY A 9 14.39 12.06 13.40
N LEU A 10 13.68 12.57 14.43
CA LEU A 10 12.59 11.84 15.06
C LEU A 10 11.41 11.60 14.11
N ILE A 11 11.02 12.60 13.32
CA ILE A 11 9.95 12.48 12.32
C ILE A 11 10.31 11.41 11.28
N THR A 12 11.54 11.46 10.75
CA THR A 12 12.03 10.47 9.78
C THR A 12 12.10 9.08 10.40
N LEU A 13 12.57 8.96 11.65
CA LEU A 13 12.66 7.70 12.37
C LEU A 13 11.27 7.06 12.54
N VAL A 14 10.27 7.81 13.01
CA VAL A 14 8.90 7.31 13.22
C VAL A 14 8.30 6.85 11.91
N TYR A 15 8.46 7.61 10.82
CA TYR A 15 8.01 7.20 9.50
C TYR A 15 8.68 5.90 9.04
N GLN A 16 10.01 5.83 9.09
CA GLN A 16 10.77 4.67 8.62
C GLN A 16 10.50 3.43 9.46
N LEU A 17 10.41 3.55 10.78
CA LEU A 17 10.07 2.43 11.65
C LEU A 17 8.66 1.93 11.37
N SER A 18 7.65 2.81 11.27
CA SER A 18 6.29 2.39 10.97
C SER A 18 6.18 1.75 9.59
N ALA A 19 6.81 2.33 8.57
CA ALA A 19 6.81 1.75 7.22
C ALA A 19 7.53 0.39 7.18
N SER A 20 8.71 0.26 7.80
CA SER A 20 9.57 -0.92 7.68
C SER A 20 9.14 -2.06 8.60
N VAL A 21 8.78 -1.77 9.87
CA VAL A 21 8.41 -2.81 10.85
C VAL A 21 7.06 -3.44 10.52
N PHE A 22 6.09 -2.64 10.09
CA PHE A 22 4.78 -3.17 9.71
C PHE A 22 4.77 -3.87 8.34
N GLN A 23 5.73 -3.61 7.45
CA GLN A 23 5.77 -4.21 6.11
C GLN A 23 5.85 -5.75 6.12
N PRO A 24 6.74 -6.41 6.86
CA PRO A 24 6.74 -7.88 6.94
C PRO A 24 5.49 -8.41 7.65
N ILE A 25 4.95 -7.70 8.64
CA ILE A 25 3.75 -8.10 9.36
C ILE A 25 2.54 -8.08 8.41
N THR A 26 2.34 -6.99 7.68
CA THR A 26 1.26 -6.86 6.70
C THR A 26 1.43 -7.86 5.56
N GLY A 27 2.67 -8.10 5.09
CA GLY A 27 2.97 -9.12 4.08
C GLY A 27 2.51 -10.52 4.53
N ILE A 28 2.91 -10.97 5.71
CA ILE A 28 2.51 -12.27 6.26
C ILE A 28 0.98 -12.37 6.43
N ILE A 29 0.34 -11.32 6.94
CA ILE A 29 -1.12 -11.30 7.16
C ILE A 29 -1.85 -11.43 5.82
N PHE A 30 -1.48 -10.65 4.80
CA PHE A 30 -2.16 -10.67 3.52
C PHE A 30 -1.80 -11.87 2.65
N ASP A 31 -0.66 -12.51 2.88
CA ASP A 31 -0.35 -13.80 2.27
C ASP A 31 -1.26 -14.91 2.80
N LYS A 32 -1.52 -14.90 4.11
CA LYS A 32 -2.42 -15.87 4.75
C LYS A 32 -3.90 -15.55 4.52
N TYR A 33 -4.26 -14.26 4.57
CA TYR A 33 -5.63 -13.76 4.45
C TYR A 33 -5.69 -12.67 3.38
N PRO A 34 -5.67 -13.01 2.08
CA PRO A 34 -5.67 -12.04 1.01
C PRO A 34 -6.96 -11.21 1.00
N VAL A 35 -6.82 -9.90 1.15
CA VAL A 35 -7.90 -8.93 1.17
C VAL A 35 -7.87 -8.10 -0.10
N ALA A 36 -8.95 -8.19 -0.89
CA ALA A 36 -9.00 -7.47 -2.17
C ALA A 36 -8.97 -5.94 -2.05
N TRP A 37 -9.31 -5.41 -0.88
CA TRP A 37 -9.37 -3.98 -0.59
C TRP A 37 -8.16 -3.45 0.19
N SER A 38 -7.09 -4.25 0.33
CA SER A 38 -5.87 -3.86 1.06
C SER A 38 -5.25 -2.56 0.54
N LEU A 39 -5.17 -2.39 -0.80
CA LEU A 39 -4.60 -1.18 -1.41
C LEU A 39 -5.38 0.11 -1.06
N PRO A 40 -6.71 0.20 -1.27
CA PRO A 40 -7.48 1.35 -0.84
C PRO A 40 -7.41 1.62 0.66
N ILE A 41 -7.38 0.58 1.50
CA ILE A 41 -7.22 0.72 2.95
C ILE A 41 -5.86 1.37 3.27
N GLY A 42 -4.76 0.86 2.72
CA GLY A 42 -3.43 1.44 2.91
C GLY A 42 -3.37 2.90 2.45
N MET A 43 -3.92 3.20 1.25
CA MET A 43 -3.95 4.57 0.73
C MET A 43 -4.83 5.50 1.59
N SER A 44 -5.90 4.99 2.20
CA SER A 44 -6.74 5.77 3.12
C SER A 44 -5.97 6.18 4.39
N PHE A 45 -5.14 5.31 4.95
CA PHE A 45 -4.25 5.67 6.06
C PHE A 45 -3.27 6.77 5.66
N THR A 46 -2.67 6.67 4.47
CA THR A 46 -1.79 7.72 3.93
C THR A 46 -2.54 9.03 3.75
N MET A 47 -3.73 9.00 3.18
CA MET A 47 -4.57 10.20 2.97
C MET A 47 -4.93 10.87 4.30
N ILE A 48 -5.39 10.12 5.29
CA ILE A 48 -5.71 10.64 6.63
C ILE A 48 -4.47 11.25 7.27
N GLY A 49 -3.32 10.57 7.17
CA GLY A 49 -2.05 11.09 7.66
C GLY A 49 -1.65 12.41 7.00
N LEU A 50 -1.81 12.54 5.68
CA LEU A 50 -1.54 13.79 4.95
C LEU A 50 -2.47 14.93 5.35
N ILE A 51 -3.77 14.65 5.51
CA ILE A 51 -4.75 15.65 5.97
C ILE A 51 -4.39 16.10 7.39
N ASN A 52 -4.12 15.17 8.29
CA ASN A 52 -3.72 15.52 9.66
C ASN A 52 -2.41 16.32 9.66
N LEU A 53 -1.42 15.97 8.84
CA LEU A 53 -0.16 16.68 8.73
C LEU A 53 -0.34 18.13 8.24
N ALA A 54 -1.29 18.37 7.32
CA ALA A 54 -1.58 19.71 6.79
C ALA A 54 -2.04 20.70 7.89
N PHE A 55 -2.72 20.18 8.92
CA PHE A 55 -3.28 20.97 10.03
C PHE A 55 -2.52 20.77 11.36
N SER A 56 -1.42 20.03 11.37
CA SER A 56 -0.67 19.73 12.60
C SER A 56 0.14 20.92 13.08
N ASP A 57 -0.12 21.43 14.29
CA ASP A 57 0.61 22.58 14.88
C ASP A 57 1.68 22.15 15.88
N ASN A 58 1.61 20.95 16.44
CA ASN A 58 2.58 20.47 17.41
C ASN A 58 3.25 19.16 16.97
N LEU A 59 4.38 18.85 17.59
CA LEU A 59 5.20 17.68 17.25
C LEU A 59 4.43 16.35 17.39
N TYR A 60 3.57 16.21 18.40
CA TYR A 60 2.81 14.96 18.61
C TYR A 60 1.87 14.64 17.44
N TRP A 61 1.15 15.65 16.94
CA TRP A 61 0.27 15.49 15.78
C TRP A 61 1.07 15.22 14.50
N ILE A 62 2.24 15.85 14.36
CA ILE A 62 3.15 15.57 13.24
C ILE A 62 3.62 14.11 13.29
N LEU A 63 4.05 13.62 14.48
CA LEU A 63 4.48 12.23 14.64
C LEU A 63 3.35 11.24 14.37
N LEU A 64 2.14 11.52 14.85
CA LEU A 64 0.96 10.70 14.53
C LEU A 64 0.68 10.67 13.03
N SER A 65 0.77 11.81 12.36
CA SER A 65 0.57 11.90 10.92
C SER A 65 1.55 11.04 10.14
N VAL A 66 2.85 11.16 10.42
CA VAL A 66 3.88 10.39 9.71
C VAL A 66 3.82 8.90 10.07
N PHE A 67 3.38 8.56 11.27
CA PHE A 67 3.12 7.18 11.67
C PHE A 67 1.98 6.57 10.84
N LEU A 68 0.86 7.28 10.64
CA LEU A 68 -0.25 6.84 9.80
C LEU A 68 0.17 6.69 8.33
N ILE A 69 0.97 7.64 7.81
CA ILE A 69 1.52 7.55 6.46
C ILE A 69 2.43 6.33 6.33
N GLY A 70 3.25 6.03 7.34
CA GLY A 70 4.11 4.86 7.37
C GLY A 70 3.32 3.55 7.38
N ILE A 71 2.25 3.44 8.18
CA ILE A 71 1.34 2.28 8.15
C ILE A 71 0.73 2.11 6.75
N GLY A 72 0.22 3.18 6.14
CA GLY A 72 -0.31 3.13 4.78
C GLY A 72 0.71 2.60 3.78
N SER A 73 1.95 3.11 3.85
CA SER A 73 3.07 2.69 3.02
C SER A 73 3.43 1.20 3.22
N SER A 74 3.39 0.72 4.47
CA SER A 74 3.70 -0.69 4.82
C SER A 74 2.73 -1.68 4.20
N VAL A 75 1.49 -1.28 3.94
CA VAL A 75 0.48 -2.08 3.24
C VAL A 75 0.63 -1.96 1.73
N LEU A 76 0.82 -0.74 1.22
CA LEU A 76 0.80 -0.46 -0.22
C LEU A 76 1.93 -1.16 -0.97
N HIS A 77 3.16 -1.11 -0.47
CA HIS A 77 4.32 -1.64 -1.17
C HIS A 77 4.24 -3.16 -1.42
N PRO A 78 4.05 -4.03 -0.40
CA PRO A 78 3.99 -5.47 -0.62
C PRO A 78 2.75 -5.89 -1.43
N GLU A 79 1.59 -5.30 -1.17
CA GLU A 79 0.36 -5.66 -1.86
C GLU A 79 0.36 -5.21 -3.33
N ALA A 80 0.85 -4.01 -3.64
CA ALA A 80 0.95 -3.54 -5.01
C ALA A 80 1.95 -4.40 -5.82
N SER A 81 3.10 -4.74 -5.24
CA SER A 81 4.08 -5.65 -5.85
C SER A 81 3.47 -7.05 -6.11
N ARG A 82 2.74 -7.58 -5.13
CA ARG A 82 2.06 -8.88 -5.25
C ARG A 82 0.98 -8.86 -6.34
N ILE A 83 0.13 -7.86 -6.39
CA ILE A 83 -0.92 -7.73 -7.41
C ILE A 83 -0.28 -7.58 -8.80
N THR A 84 0.79 -6.79 -8.92
CA THR A 84 1.57 -6.64 -10.15
C THR A 84 2.14 -7.98 -10.62
N PHE A 85 2.68 -8.79 -9.70
CA PHE A 85 3.16 -10.13 -10.00
C PHE A 85 2.04 -11.05 -10.51
N LEU A 86 0.88 -11.05 -9.87
CA LEU A 86 -0.27 -11.86 -10.28
C LEU A 86 -0.86 -11.43 -11.62
N ALA A 87 -0.86 -10.13 -11.91
CA ALA A 87 -1.36 -9.56 -13.16
C ALA A 87 -0.39 -9.70 -14.34
N SER A 88 0.85 -10.14 -14.10
CA SER A 88 1.95 -10.13 -15.10
C SER A 88 1.77 -11.04 -16.32
N GLY A 89 0.79 -11.96 -16.29
CA GLY A 89 0.58 -12.92 -17.40
C GLY A 89 1.81 -13.76 -17.74
N GLY A 90 2.68 -14.05 -16.77
CA GLY A 90 3.93 -14.79 -16.95
C GLY A 90 5.18 -13.91 -17.18
N LYS A 91 5.00 -12.64 -17.56
CA LYS A 91 6.10 -11.66 -17.77
C LYS A 91 6.49 -10.96 -16.46
N ARG A 92 6.80 -11.74 -15.43
CA ARG A 92 7.01 -11.28 -14.05
C ARG A 92 8.11 -10.23 -13.91
N GLY A 93 9.25 -10.45 -14.57
CA GLY A 93 10.38 -9.52 -14.54
C GLY A 93 10.01 -8.15 -15.11
N LEU A 94 9.37 -8.10 -16.27
CA LEU A 94 8.92 -6.84 -16.88
C LEU A 94 7.92 -6.11 -16.00
N ALA A 95 6.94 -6.81 -15.44
CA ALA A 95 5.93 -6.21 -14.59
C ALA A 95 6.54 -5.60 -13.32
N GLN A 96 7.47 -6.32 -12.67
CA GLN A 96 8.17 -5.81 -11.48
C GLN A 96 9.12 -4.65 -11.82
N SER A 97 9.80 -4.69 -12.97
CA SER A 97 10.65 -3.56 -13.40
C SER A 97 9.82 -2.30 -13.65
N LEU A 98 8.68 -2.40 -14.32
CA LEU A 98 7.78 -1.25 -14.53
C LEU A 98 7.24 -0.70 -13.20
N PHE A 99 6.85 -1.59 -12.28
CA PHE A 99 6.41 -1.20 -10.94
C PHE A 99 7.51 -0.44 -10.19
N GLN A 100 8.75 -0.95 -10.22
CA GLN A 100 9.89 -0.32 -9.55
C GLN A 100 10.26 1.03 -10.17
N VAL A 101 10.24 1.14 -11.49
CA VAL A 101 10.48 2.42 -12.19
C VAL A 101 9.43 3.45 -11.80
N GLY A 102 8.14 3.05 -11.77
CA GLY A 102 7.06 3.93 -11.33
C GLY A 102 7.22 4.39 -9.87
N GLY A 103 7.59 3.46 -8.99
CA GLY A 103 7.88 3.76 -7.58
C GLY A 103 9.03 4.74 -7.40
N ASN A 104 10.15 4.52 -8.09
CA ASN A 104 11.33 5.41 -8.05
C ASN A 104 11.01 6.79 -8.63
N PHE A 105 10.26 6.85 -9.73
CA PHE A 105 9.81 8.10 -10.33
C PHE A 105 8.94 8.91 -9.36
N GLY A 106 7.95 8.27 -8.74
CA GLY A 106 7.12 8.90 -7.71
C GLY A 106 7.92 9.36 -6.50
N GLY A 107 8.89 8.53 -6.05
CA GLY A 107 9.80 8.85 -4.96
C GLY A 107 10.69 10.07 -5.24
N SER A 108 11.08 10.28 -6.50
CA SER A 108 11.86 11.45 -6.93
C SER A 108 10.98 12.69 -7.09
N LEU A 109 9.76 12.53 -7.62
CA LEU A 109 8.82 13.66 -7.79
C LEU A 109 8.27 14.17 -6.45
N GLY A 110 8.09 13.33 -5.46
CA GLY A 110 7.52 13.71 -4.17
C GLY A 110 8.26 14.90 -3.52
N PRO A 111 9.55 14.79 -3.22
CA PRO A 111 10.33 15.89 -2.64
C PRO A 111 10.35 17.14 -3.52
N LEU A 112 10.42 17.00 -4.85
CA LEU A 112 10.39 18.11 -5.79
C LEU A 112 9.08 18.88 -5.70
N LEU A 113 7.95 18.17 -5.70
CA LEU A 113 6.63 18.79 -5.58
C LEU A 113 6.43 19.45 -4.21
N VAL A 114 6.95 18.85 -3.14
CA VAL A 114 6.94 19.48 -1.80
C VAL A 114 7.74 20.76 -1.80
N ALA A 115 8.92 20.79 -2.42
CA ALA A 115 9.76 21.99 -2.51
C ALA A 115 9.10 23.10 -3.34
N LEU A 116 8.37 22.76 -4.41
CA LEU A 116 7.74 23.74 -5.30
C LEU A 116 6.36 24.20 -4.80
N LEU A 117 5.58 23.34 -4.16
CA LEU A 117 4.18 23.63 -3.81
C LEU A 117 3.97 23.88 -2.31
N VAL A 118 4.70 23.16 -1.44
CA VAL A 118 4.48 23.25 0.01
C VAL A 118 5.43 24.25 0.66
N ALA A 119 6.70 24.25 0.27
CA ALA A 119 7.70 25.13 0.88
C ALA A 119 7.38 26.63 0.70
N PRO A 120 6.99 27.13 -0.50
CA PRO A 120 6.66 28.56 -0.68
C PRO A 120 5.26 28.93 -0.18
N TYR A 121 4.28 28.01 -0.20
CA TYR A 121 2.87 28.32 0.05
C TYR A 121 2.36 27.81 1.39
N GLY A 122 3.17 27.07 2.14
CA GLY A 122 2.86 26.59 3.47
C GLY A 122 2.23 25.20 3.53
N ARG A 123 2.17 24.64 4.74
CA ARG A 123 1.78 23.24 5.02
C ARG A 123 0.38 22.86 4.52
N GLN A 124 -0.56 23.78 4.48
CA GLN A 124 -1.91 23.51 4.01
C GLN A 124 -1.94 23.00 2.56
N HIS A 125 -0.94 23.32 1.75
CA HIS A 125 -0.81 22.80 0.38
C HIS A 125 -0.49 21.30 0.31
N LEU A 126 -0.19 20.64 1.46
CA LEU A 126 -0.17 19.18 1.56
C LEU A 126 -1.54 18.54 1.22
N LEU A 127 -2.64 19.28 1.32
CA LEU A 127 -3.96 18.80 0.89
C LEU A 127 -4.01 18.42 -0.60
N ILE A 128 -3.16 19.02 -1.44
CA ILE A 128 -3.04 18.64 -2.85
C ILE A 128 -2.66 17.16 -2.96
N PHE A 129 -1.72 16.70 -2.12
CA PHE A 129 -1.32 15.29 -2.10
C PHE A 129 -2.42 14.39 -1.53
N ALA A 130 -3.26 14.88 -0.62
CA ALA A 130 -4.43 14.14 -0.15
C ALA A 130 -5.47 13.97 -1.28
N PHE A 131 -5.67 14.97 -2.14
CA PHE A 131 -6.50 14.84 -3.35
C PHE A 131 -5.89 13.84 -4.35
N VAL A 132 -4.57 13.84 -4.53
CA VAL A 132 -3.88 12.82 -5.36
C VAL A 132 -4.08 11.42 -4.77
N ALA A 133 -4.01 11.27 -3.45
CA ALA A 133 -4.29 10.00 -2.77
C ALA A 133 -5.74 9.54 -2.98
N LEU A 134 -6.70 10.46 -2.94
CA LEU A 134 -8.11 10.18 -3.24
C LEU A 134 -8.29 9.71 -4.69
N ALA A 135 -7.65 10.39 -5.65
CA ALA A 135 -7.66 9.97 -7.04
C ALA A 135 -7.03 8.58 -7.24
N ALA A 136 -5.93 8.29 -6.53
CA ALA A 136 -5.31 6.98 -6.53
C ALA A 136 -6.25 5.89 -5.99
N ILE A 137 -7.01 6.15 -4.92
CA ILE A 137 -8.04 5.22 -4.41
C ILE A 137 -9.08 4.92 -5.50
N ALA A 138 -9.54 5.94 -6.23
CA ALA A 138 -10.49 5.76 -7.32
C ALA A 138 -9.91 4.88 -8.45
N VAL A 139 -8.65 5.09 -8.81
CA VAL A 139 -7.94 4.25 -9.81
C VAL A 139 -7.73 2.81 -9.30
N MET A 140 -7.52 2.62 -8.00
CA MET A 140 -7.38 1.28 -7.40
C MET A 140 -8.69 0.49 -7.38
N TYR A 141 -9.85 1.13 -7.45
CA TYR A 141 -11.16 0.48 -7.38
C TYR A 141 -11.37 -0.64 -8.42
N PRO A 142 -11.15 -0.43 -9.74
CA PRO A 142 -11.25 -1.50 -10.72
C PRO A 142 -10.22 -2.61 -10.49
N ILE A 143 -9.02 -2.28 -10.02
CA ILE A 143 -7.98 -3.26 -9.68
C ILE A 143 -8.46 -4.17 -8.56
N CYS A 144 -9.08 -3.60 -7.53
CA CYS A 144 -9.65 -4.36 -6.40
C CYS A 144 -10.79 -5.28 -6.83
N LYS A 145 -11.66 -4.84 -7.75
CA LYS A 145 -12.71 -5.70 -8.33
C LYS A 145 -12.13 -6.89 -9.09
N TRP A 146 -11.13 -6.63 -9.93
CA TRP A 146 -10.42 -7.68 -10.65
C TRP A 146 -9.76 -8.66 -9.66
N TYR A 147 -9.05 -8.16 -8.66
CA TYR A 147 -8.36 -8.98 -7.66
C TYR A 147 -9.34 -9.81 -6.82
N LYS A 148 -10.49 -9.24 -6.42
CA LYS A 148 -11.57 -9.99 -5.75
C LYS A 148 -12.07 -11.15 -6.62
N SER A 149 -12.28 -10.92 -7.90
CA SER A 149 -12.70 -11.96 -8.85
C SER A 149 -11.64 -13.04 -9.00
N TYR A 150 -10.38 -12.66 -9.06
CA TYR A 150 -9.23 -13.58 -9.10
C TYR A 150 -9.21 -14.48 -7.86
N LEU A 151 -9.30 -13.90 -6.65
CA LEU A 151 -9.31 -14.66 -5.39
C LEU A 151 -10.50 -15.63 -5.31
N ASN A 152 -11.67 -15.23 -5.78
CA ASN A 152 -12.84 -16.10 -5.79
C ASN A 152 -12.67 -17.30 -6.75
N ARG A 153 -12.07 -17.10 -7.93
CA ARG A 153 -11.73 -18.18 -8.86
C ARG A 153 -10.75 -19.18 -8.25
N MET A 154 -9.70 -18.68 -7.59
CA MET A 154 -8.72 -19.54 -6.92
C MET A 154 -9.34 -20.38 -5.81
N LYS A 155 -10.23 -19.80 -4.99
CA LYS A 155 -10.97 -20.53 -3.95
C LYS A 155 -11.86 -21.63 -4.57
N ALA A 156 -12.57 -21.33 -5.64
CA ALA A 156 -13.44 -22.30 -6.31
C ALA A 156 -12.64 -23.48 -6.88
N GLN A 157 -11.47 -23.24 -7.47
CA GLN A 157 -10.58 -24.30 -7.97
C GLN A 157 -10.06 -25.18 -6.83
N THR A 158 -9.65 -24.60 -5.72
CA THR A 158 -9.15 -25.34 -4.55
C THR A 158 -10.24 -26.24 -3.95
N VAL A 159 -11.49 -25.78 -3.89
CA VAL A 159 -12.63 -26.58 -3.44
C VAL A 159 -12.92 -27.73 -4.40
N SER A 160 -12.81 -27.50 -5.71
CA SER A 160 -13.02 -28.53 -6.72
C SER A 160 -12.02 -29.69 -6.63
N ILE A 161 -10.75 -29.35 -6.37
CA ILE A 161 -9.67 -30.35 -6.21
C ILE A 161 -9.82 -31.14 -4.91
N ARG A 162 -10.39 -30.55 -3.86
CA ARG A 162 -10.61 -31.23 -2.55
C ARG A 162 -11.85 -32.11 -2.49
N LYS A 163 -12.73 -32.10 -3.51
CA LYS A 163 -13.84 -33.07 -3.56
C LYS A 163 -13.25 -34.46 -3.77
N PRO A 164 -13.48 -35.44 -2.86
CA PRO A 164 -13.03 -36.80 -3.06
C PRO A 164 -13.68 -37.34 -4.34
N VAL A 165 -12.86 -37.83 -5.26
CA VAL A 165 -13.36 -38.64 -6.39
C VAL A 165 -13.97 -39.89 -5.76
N HIS A 166 -15.28 -40.00 -5.76
CA HIS A 166 -15.96 -41.25 -5.46
C HIS A 166 -15.63 -42.21 -6.61
N LEU A 167 -14.55 -42.96 -6.45
CA LEU A 167 -14.31 -44.15 -7.26
C LEU A 167 -15.40 -45.17 -6.92
N PRO A 168 -16.25 -45.58 -7.85
CA PRO A 168 -17.14 -46.71 -7.63
C PRO A 168 -16.26 -47.92 -7.35
N LEU A 169 -16.40 -48.50 -6.15
CA LEU A 169 -15.76 -49.76 -5.85
C LEU A 169 -16.27 -50.79 -6.85
N PRO A 170 -15.38 -51.58 -7.52
CA PRO A 170 -15.83 -52.70 -8.30
C PRO A 170 -16.58 -53.66 -7.38
N MET A 171 -17.88 -53.89 -7.67
CA MET A 171 -18.65 -54.91 -7.02
C MET A 171 -18.12 -56.25 -7.53
N ASP A 172 -17.28 -56.92 -6.73
CA ASP A 172 -16.92 -58.31 -6.97
C ASP A 172 -18.19 -59.18 -6.87
N LYS A 173 -18.43 -59.87 -7.98
CA LYS A 173 -19.40 -60.96 -8.02
C LYS A 173 -18.76 -62.24 -7.55
#